data_773dd9d0460eb89ff93a97de8e90456e
#
_entry.id   773dd9d0460eb89ff93a97de8e90456e
#
_cell.length_a   1.000
_cell.length_b   1.000
_cell.length_c   1.000
_cell.angle_alpha   90.00
_cell.angle_beta   90.00
_cell.angle_gamma   90.00
#
_symmetry.space_group_name_H-M   'P 1'
#
loop_
_entity.id
_entity.type
_entity.pdbx_description
1 polymer ?
#
loop_
_entity_poly.entity_id
_entity_poly.type
_entity_poly.pdbx_seq_one_letter_code
_entity_poly.pdbx_strand_id
1 'polypeptide(L)'
;MQSTQRQARVPEEAVWQIPVRAVHHDEPRVLIADDDLNATRALCLAFEDADFTVRAVHTGLDAVALARKWRPGVVLLDLMMPLGDGWEAAEAIRSLDRSMMLIAHTSRTSPDDCARARRTGFNGYFVKPSPLDRMIDVMRTYYSTHEPQRAREC
;
A
#
# COMPACT_ATOMS: atom_id res chain seq x y z
N MET A 1 18.22 39.55 8.10
CA MET A 1 18.47 38.36 7.28
C MET A 1 17.41 37.30 7.66
N GLN A 2 16.38 37.21 6.88
CA GLN A 2 15.36 36.17 7.08
C GLN A 2 15.87 34.89 6.41
N SER A 3 16.23 33.90 7.23
CA SER A 3 16.54 32.57 6.75
C SER A 3 15.22 31.94 6.30
N THR A 4 15.00 31.89 5.00
CA THR A 4 13.90 31.15 4.41
C THR A 4 14.18 29.68 4.66
N GLN A 5 13.65 29.14 5.75
CA GLN A 5 13.60 27.70 5.94
C GLN A 5 12.73 27.15 4.79
N ARG A 6 13.37 26.55 3.80
CA ARG A 6 12.68 25.71 2.84
C ARG A 6 12.04 24.58 3.66
N GLN A 7 10.74 24.71 3.91
CA GLN A 7 9.96 23.57 4.39
C GLN A 7 10.15 22.45 3.38
N ALA A 8 10.77 21.36 3.83
CA ALA A 8 10.91 20.17 3.02
C ALA A 8 9.50 19.72 2.63
N ARG A 9 9.16 19.82 1.35
CA ARG A 9 7.90 19.30 0.83
C ARG A 9 7.98 17.79 0.90
N VAL A 10 6.94 17.15 1.46
CA VAL A 10 6.74 15.72 1.30
C VAL A 10 6.60 15.45 -0.19
N PRO A 11 7.35 14.51 -0.76
CA PRO A 11 7.13 14.12 -2.14
C PRO A 11 5.69 13.62 -2.30
N GLU A 12 5.08 13.87 -3.44
CA GLU A 12 3.72 13.39 -3.75
C GLU A 12 3.64 11.86 -3.70
N GLU A 13 4.77 11.23 -3.94
CA GLU A 13 4.94 9.78 -3.81
C GLU A 13 6.36 9.43 -3.34
N ALA A 14 6.48 8.37 -2.59
CA ALA A 14 7.75 7.76 -2.25
C ALA A 14 7.60 6.23 -2.28
N VAL A 15 8.56 5.54 -2.87
CA VAL A 15 8.68 4.09 -2.79
C VAL A 15 10.08 3.78 -2.26
N TRP A 16 10.16 3.23 -1.05
CA TRP A 16 11.45 3.01 -0.39
C TRP A 16 12.03 1.64 -0.67
N GLN A 17 11.15 0.64 -0.73
CA GLN A 17 11.56 -0.73 -0.97
C GLN A 17 10.39 -1.55 -1.50
N ILE A 18 10.64 -2.34 -2.52
CA ILE A 18 9.69 -3.35 -2.99
C ILE A 18 10.12 -4.68 -2.36
N PRO A 19 9.30 -5.26 -1.47
CA PRO A 19 9.66 -6.49 -0.77
C PRO A 19 9.63 -7.70 -1.70
N VAL A 20 10.35 -8.75 -1.31
CA VAL A 20 10.32 -10.04 -2.00
C VAL A 20 9.13 -10.85 -1.52
N ARG A 21 8.29 -11.30 -2.43
CA ARG A 21 7.12 -12.12 -2.10
C ARG A 21 7.53 -13.51 -1.58
N ALA A 22 7.01 -13.87 -0.41
CA ALA A 22 7.21 -15.20 0.16
C ALA A 22 6.15 -16.22 -0.29
N VAL A 23 4.96 -15.74 -0.68
CA VAL A 23 3.82 -16.60 -1.05
C VAL A 23 3.42 -16.29 -2.49
N HIS A 24 3.40 -17.34 -3.31
CA HIS A 24 2.88 -17.27 -4.66
C HIS A 24 1.38 -17.57 -4.65
N HIS A 25 0.56 -16.55 -4.81
CA HIS A 25 -0.81 -16.72 -5.25
C HIS A 25 -0.84 -16.50 -6.77
N ASP A 26 -1.62 -17.29 -7.46
CA ASP A 26 -1.81 -17.13 -8.91
C ASP A 26 -2.50 -15.80 -9.25
N GLU A 27 -3.16 -15.21 -8.25
CA GLU A 27 -3.90 -13.96 -8.38
C GLU A 27 -3.14 -12.77 -7.80
N PRO A 28 -3.05 -11.64 -8.52
CA PRO A 28 -2.46 -10.39 -8.01
C PRO A 28 -3.46 -9.67 -7.08
N ARG A 29 -3.52 -10.08 -5.83
CA ARG A 29 -4.45 -9.58 -4.82
C ARG A 29 -4.04 -8.25 -4.23
N VAL A 30 -4.94 -7.29 -4.25
CA VAL A 30 -4.78 -5.96 -3.66
C VAL A 30 -5.89 -5.72 -2.64
N LEU A 31 -5.51 -5.43 -1.41
CA LEU A 31 -6.41 -4.98 -0.36
C LEU A 31 -6.37 -3.46 -0.26
N ILE A 32 -7.54 -2.83 -0.34
CA ILE A 32 -7.69 -1.39 -0.12
C ILE A 32 -8.40 -1.19 1.21
N ALA A 33 -7.83 -0.38 2.08
CA ALA A 33 -8.42 0.02 3.35
C ALA A 33 -8.52 1.55 3.41
N ASP A 34 -9.74 2.06 3.31
CA ASP A 34 -10.07 3.47 3.31
C ASP A 34 -11.55 3.65 3.69
N ASP A 35 -11.87 4.59 4.56
CA ASP A 35 -13.24 4.85 5.02
C ASP A 35 -14.07 5.68 4.02
N ASP A 36 -13.47 6.26 3.00
CA ASP A 36 -14.17 6.93 1.91
C ASP A 36 -14.68 5.90 0.88
N LEU A 37 -16.00 5.68 0.88
CA LEU A 37 -16.64 4.70 0.00
C LEU A 37 -16.50 5.06 -1.49
N ASN A 38 -16.53 6.33 -1.84
CA ASN A 38 -16.40 6.77 -3.23
C ASN A 38 -14.97 6.60 -3.72
N ALA A 39 -14.00 6.93 -2.89
CA ALA A 39 -12.58 6.73 -3.20
C ALA A 39 -12.26 5.24 -3.38
N THR A 40 -12.74 4.38 -2.50
CA THR A 40 -12.53 2.92 -2.62
C THR A 40 -13.16 2.33 -3.86
N ARG A 41 -14.36 2.77 -4.22
CA ARG A 41 -15.02 2.33 -5.47
C ARG A 41 -14.21 2.69 -6.70
N ALA A 42 -13.74 3.92 -6.79
CA ALA A 42 -12.94 4.39 -7.91
C ALA A 42 -11.62 3.60 -8.03
N LEU A 43 -10.95 3.34 -6.92
CA LEU A 43 -9.72 2.54 -6.88
C LEU A 43 -9.98 1.09 -7.25
N CYS A 44 -11.03 0.47 -6.74
CA CYS A 44 -11.40 -0.90 -7.10
C CYS A 44 -11.61 -1.04 -8.61
N LEU A 45 -12.40 -0.16 -9.21
CA LEU A 45 -12.65 -0.18 -10.65
C LEU A 45 -11.36 0.00 -11.46
N ALA A 46 -10.50 0.94 -11.08
CA ALA A 46 -9.25 1.20 -11.78
C ALA A 46 -8.28 0.01 -11.68
N PHE A 47 -8.18 -0.61 -10.51
CA PHE A 47 -7.27 -1.74 -10.31
C PHE A 47 -7.81 -3.02 -10.92
N GLU A 48 -9.12 -3.27 -10.88
CA GLU A 48 -9.74 -4.40 -11.59
C GLU A 48 -9.58 -4.27 -13.11
N ASP A 49 -9.71 -3.06 -13.66
CA ASP A 49 -9.45 -2.77 -15.07
C ASP A 49 -7.98 -3.01 -15.45
N ALA A 50 -7.08 -2.89 -14.50
CA ALA A 50 -5.65 -3.22 -14.65
C ALA A 50 -5.30 -4.68 -14.32
N ASP A 51 -6.29 -5.57 -14.25
CA ASP A 51 -6.19 -7.01 -14.03
C ASP A 51 -5.76 -7.43 -12.61
N PHE A 52 -5.94 -6.58 -11.60
CA PHE A 52 -5.77 -6.97 -10.20
C PHE A 52 -7.06 -7.57 -9.63
N THR A 53 -6.91 -8.47 -8.67
CA THR A 53 -8.02 -8.97 -7.84
C THR A 53 -8.11 -8.11 -6.59
N VAL A 54 -9.19 -7.35 -6.45
CA VAL A 54 -9.29 -6.27 -5.45
C VAL A 54 -10.37 -6.57 -4.42
N ARG A 55 -10.07 -6.32 -3.15
CA ARG A 55 -11.05 -6.24 -2.07
C ARG A 55 -10.85 -4.96 -1.27
N ALA A 56 -11.95 -4.37 -0.82
CA ALA A 56 -11.94 -3.15 -0.04
C ALA A 56 -12.59 -3.36 1.33
N VAL A 57 -12.01 -2.71 2.33
CA VAL A 57 -12.55 -2.59 3.69
C VAL A 57 -12.46 -1.14 4.14
N HIS A 58 -13.16 -0.79 5.23
CA HIS A 58 -13.35 0.61 5.62
C HIS A 58 -12.88 0.92 7.05
N THR A 59 -12.30 -0.05 7.73
CA THR A 59 -11.73 0.12 9.07
C THR A 59 -10.37 -0.55 9.19
N GLY A 60 -9.56 -0.11 10.15
CA GLY A 60 -8.27 -0.73 10.42
C GLY A 60 -8.41 -2.17 10.93
N LEU A 61 -9.41 -2.47 11.74
CA LEU A 61 -9.68 -3.82 12.24
C LEU A 61 -10.03 -4.78 11.11
N ASP A 62 -10.87 -4.37 10.18
CA ASP A 62 -11.24 -5.17 9.02
C ASP A 62 -10.06 -5.37 8.07
N ALA A 63 -9.18 -4.37 7.96
CA ALA A 63 -7.96 -4.49 7.17
C ALA A 63 -7.04 -5.59 7.71
N VAL A 64 -6.82 -5.63 9.01
CA VAL A 64 -6.00 -6.68 9.65
C VAL A 64 -6.65 -8.06 9.50
N ALA A 65 -7.95 -8.17 9.76
CA ALA A 65 -8.68 -9.41 9.64
C ALA A 65 -8.64 -9.99 8.22
N LEU A 66 -8.86 -9.13 7.22
CA LEU A 66 -8.85 -9.56 5.82
C LEU A 66 -7.42 -9.87 5.34
N ALA A 67 -6.43 -9.10 5.74
CA ALA A 67 -5.03 -9.39 5.42
C ALA A 67 -4.61 -10.77 5.93
N ARG A 68 -5.02 -11.11 7.14
CA ARG A 68 -4.74 -12.44 7.74
C ARG A 68 -5.40 -13.57 6.97
N LYS A 69 -6.66 -13.41 6.61
CA LYS A 69 -7.47 -14.45 5.97
C LYS A 69 -7.19 -14.59 4.48
N TRP A 70 -7.12 -13.48 3.78
CA TRP A 70 -7.05 -13.45 2.32
C TRP A 70 -5.62 -13.41 1.77
N ARG A 71 -4.66 -12.98 2.57
CA ARG A 71 -3.24 -12.92 2.23
C ARG A 71 -2.96 -12.14 0.94
N PRO A 72 -3.33 -10.87 0.85
CA PRO A 72 -3.01 -10.05 -0.32
C PRO A 72 -1.50 -9.87 -0.46
N GLY A 73 -1.02 -9.64 -1.66
CA GLY A 73 0.36 -9.25 -1.88
C GLY A 73 0.59 -7.76 -1.59
N VAL A 74 -0.38 -6.93 -1.95
CA VAL A 74 -0.35 -5.48 -1.77
C VAL A 74 -1.49 -5.04 -0.86
N VAL A 75 -1.19 -4.17 0.09
CA VAL A 75 -2.16 -3.48 0.95
C VAL A 75 -2.00 -1.98 0.78
N LEU A 76 -3.04 -1.33 0.29
CA LEU A 76 -3.16 0.12 0.20
C LEU A 76 -3.97 0.61 1.39
N LEU A 77 -3.35 1.38 2.27
CA LEU A 77 -3.87 1.67 3.60
C LEU A 77 -3.93 3.19 3.85
N ASP A 78 -5.13 3.70 4.13
CA ASP A 78 -5.28 5.05 4.63
C ASP A 78 -4.82 5.12 6.10
N LEU A 79 -4.07 6.16 6.44
CA LEU A 79 -3.58 6.38 7.80
C LEU A 79 -4.67 6.88 8.75
N MET A 80 -5.75 7.42 8.20
CA MET A 80 -6.86 8.02 8.94
C MET A 80 -8.14 7.21 8.73
N MET A 81 -8.39 6.24 9.60
CA MET A 81 -9.60 5.42 9.57
C MET A 81 -10.20 5.24 10.95
N PRO A 82 -11.54 5.06 11.07
CA PRO A 82 -12.16 4.67 12.31
C PRO A 82 -11.86 3.21 12.66
N LEU A 83 -12.09 2.84 13.93
CA LEU A 83 -11.96 1.46 14.44
C LEU A 83 -10.63 0.80 14.11
N GLY A 84 -9.60 1.30 14.75
CA GLY A 84 -8.23 0.92 14.48
C GLY A 84 -7.63 1.80 13.39
N ASP A 85 -6.71 2.68 13.77
CA ASP A 85 -6.09 3.60 12.84
C ASP A 85 -5.14 2.87 11.87
N GLY A 86 -4.75 3.57 10.81
CA GLY A 86 -3.87 3.01 9.80
C GLY A 86 -2.47 2.65 10.31
N TRP A 87 -1.99 3.30 11.35
CA TRP A 87 -0.70 2.99 11.97
C TRP A 87 -0.73 1.64 12.70
N GLU A 88 -1.73 1.43 13.53
CA GLU A 88 -1.92 0.16 14.26
C GLU A 88 -2.17 -1.00 13.29
N ALA A 89 -2.99 -0.76 12.28
CA ALA A 89 -3.26 -1.74 11.24
C ALA A 89 -1.97 -2.13 10.47
N ALA A 90 -1.15 -1.16 10.12
CA ALA A 90 0.13 -1.38 9.44
C ALA A 90 1.09 -2.22 10.28
N GLU A 91 1.23 -1.92 11.56
CA GLU A 91 2.07 -2.70 12.49
C GLU A 91 1.59 -4.15 12.59
N ALA A 92 0.28 -4.36 12.74
CA ALA A 92 -0.31 -5.69 12.81
C ALA A 92 -0.12 -6.48 11.51
N ILE A 93 -0.36 -5.85 10.37
CA ILE A 93 -0.18 -6.49 9.04
C ILE A 93 1.29 -6.83 8.80
N ARG A 94 2.20 -5.92 9.13
CA ARG A 94 3.63 -6.17 9.00
C ARG A 94 4.10 -7.33 9.88
N SER A 95 3.52 -7.50 11.04
CA SER A 95 3.77 -8.65 11.93
C SER A 95 3.25 -9.97 11.36
N LEU A 96 2.22 -9.94 10.51
CA LEU A 96 1.70 -11.14 9.85
C LEU A 96 2.63 -11.62 8.74
N ASP A 97 3.14 -10.69 7.93
CA ASP A 97 3.93 -11.03 6.75
C ASP A 97 4.79 -9.83 6.30
N ARG A 98 6.11 -10.02 6.35
CA ARG A 98 7.07 -9.01 5.89
C ARG A 98 7.17 -8.92 4.37
N SER A 99 6.65 -9.89 3.65
CA SER A 99 6.66 -9.92 2.19
C SER A 99 5.48 -9.19 1.56
N MET A 100 4.45 -8.82 2.34
CA MET A 100 3.38 -7.96 1.84
C MET A 100 3.93 -6.56 1.56
N MET A 101 3.53 -5.99 0.43
CA MET A 101 3.83 -4.60 0.12
C MET A 101 2.80 -3.70 0.77
N LEU A 102 3.20 -2.91 1.76
CA LEU A 102 2.36 -1.91 2.41
C LEU A 102 2.58 -0.53 1.78
N ILE A 103 1.51 0.07 1.30
CA ILE A 103 1.50 1.41 0.73
C ILE A 103 0.56 2.29 1.54
N ALA A 104 1.06 3.38 2.10
CA ALA A 104 0.23 4.41 2.68
C ALA A 104 -0.40 5.26 1.57
N HIS A 105 -1.72 5.41 1.60
CA HIS A 105 -2.47 6.27 0.68
C HIS A 105 -3.33 7.23 1.47
N THR A 106 -2.86 8.46 1.63
CA THR A 106 -3.39 9.38 2.62
C THR A 106 -3.34 10.83 2.15
N SER A 107 -4.22 11.66 2.70
CA SER A 107 -4.17 13.11 2.52
C SER A 107 -3.13 13.82 3.42
N ARG A 108 -2.46 13.09 4.32
CA ARG A 108 -1.43 13.64 5.19
C ARG A 108 -0.16 14.00 4.42
N THR A 109 0.30 15.24 4.58
CA THR A 109 1.45 15.80 3.86
C THR A 109 2.60 16.16 4.78
N SER A 110 2.52 15.83 6.07
CA SER A 110 3.57 16.11 7.03
C SER A 110 4.83 15.27 6.76
N PRO A 111 6.02 15.90 6.71
CA PRO A 111 7.28 15.16 6.64
C PRO A 111 7.46 14.15 7.77
N ASP A 112 6.96 14.47 8.97
CA ASP A 112 7.02 13.58 10.13
C ASP A 112 6.15 12.34 9.93
N ASP A 113 4.96 12.48 9.34
CA ASP A 113 4.09 11.36 9.01
C ASP A 113 4.72 10.44 7.95
N CYS A 114 5.34 11.01 6.93
CA CYS A 114 6.06 10.26 5.92
C CYS A 114 7.25 9.48 6.53
N ALA A 115 8.04 10.11 7.38
CA ALA A 115 9.13 9.46 8.09
C ALA A 115 8.65 8.37 9.06
N ARG A 116 7.54 8.62 9.75
CA ARG A 116 6.88 7.62 10.61
C ARG A 116 6.40 6.40 9.81
N ALA A 117 5.80 6.63 8.64
CA ALA A 117 5.35 5.56 7.77
C ALA A 117 6.51 4.63 7.38
N ARG A 118 7.64 5.20 6.97
CA ARG A 118 8.84 4.43 6.67
C ARG A 118 9.33 3.60 7.86
N ARG A 119 9.38 4.19 9.05
CA ARG A 119 9.79 3.48 10.29
C ARG A 119 8.80 2.40 10.71
N THR A 120 7.50 2.60 10.49
CA THR A 120 6.45 1.62 10.81
C THR A 120 6.53 0.39 9.91
N GLY A 121 7.15 0.50 8.75
CA GLY A 121 7.35 -0.60 7.83
C GLY A 121 6.56 -0.50 6.53
N PHE A 122 6.00 0.66 6.22
CA PHE A 122 5.47 0.93 4.89
C PHE A 122 6.59 0.89 3.84
N ASN A 123 6.28 0.35 2.68
CA ASN A 123 7.19 0.30 1.54
C ASN A 123 7.02 1.49 0.62
N GLY A 124 5.87 2.14 0.65
CA GLY A 124 5.56 3.31 -0.15
C GLY A 124 4.60 4.26 0.54
N TYR A 125 4.56 5.49 0.05
CA TYR A 125 3.74 6.58 0.55
C TYR A 125 3.22 7.40 -0.62
N PHE A 126 1.91 7.46 -0.78
CA PHE A 126 1.24 8.24 -1.81
C PHE A 126 0.30 9.25 -1.18
N VAL A 127 0.45 10.51 -1.53
CA VAL A 127 -0.43 11.59 -1.06
C VAL A 127 -1.63 11.71 -1.99
N LYS A 128 -2.84 11.75 -1.41
CA LYS A 128 -4.08 11.95 -2.17
C LYS A 128 -4.18 13.40 -2.70
N PRO A 129 -4.68 13.62 -3.92
CA PRO A 129 -5.00 12.64 -4.96
C PRO A 129 -3.73 12.11 -5.61
N SER A 130 -3.64 10.79 -5.78
CA SER A 130 -2.44 10.15 -6.35
C SER A 130 -2.65 9.79 -7.81
N PRO A 131 -1.62 9.87 -8.66
CA PRO A 131 -1.68 9.36 -10.01
C PRO A 131 -1.89 7.83 -9.99
N LEU A 132 -3.03 7.36 -10.49
CA LEU A 132 -3.38 5.93 -10.50
C LEU A 132 -2.38 5.11 -11.32
N ASP A 133 -1.93 5.64 -12.44
CA ASP A 133 -0.96 4.96 -13.30
C ASP A 133 0.33 4.63 -12.57
N ARG A 134 0.79 5.55 -11.73
CA ARG A 134 2.01 5.34 -10.94
C ARG A 134 1.83 4.26 -9.89
N MET A 135 0.69 4.24 -9.22
CA MET A 135 0.36 3.20 -8.23
C MET A 135 0.27 1.82 -8.91
N ILE A 136 -0.38 1.75 -10.06
CA ILE A 136 -0.49 0.53 -10.85
C ILE A 136 0.90 0.03 -11.28
N ASP A 137 1.78 0.90 -11.74
CA ASP A 137 3.15 0.54 -12.14
C ASP A 137 3.96 -0.04 -10.97
N VAL A 138 3.84 0.56 -9.80
CA VAL A 138 4.51 0.07 -8.58
C VAL A 138 3.99 -1.31 -8.18
N MET A 139 2.68 -1.53 -8.22
CA MET A 139 2.07 -2.83 -7.91
C MET A 139 2.45 -3.89 -8.95
N ARG A 140 2.46 -3.56 -10.23
CA ARG A 140 2.92 -4.45 -11.30
C ARG A 140 4.38 -4.84 -11.12
N THR A 141 5.23 -3.90 -10.74
CA THR A 141 6.64 -4.19 -10.44
C THR A 141 6.75 -5.19 -9.30
N TYR A 142 5.98 -5.03 -8.23
CA TYR A 142 5.95 -5.97 -7.11
C TYR A 142 5.54 -7.39 -7.55
N TYR A 143 4.51 -7.51 -8.37
CA TYR A 143 4.04 -8.82 -8.84
C TYR A 143 4.94 -9.45 -9.90
N SER A 144 5.64 -8.66 -10.72
CA SER A 144 6.51 -9.16 -11.79
C SER A 144 7.88 -9.61 -11.31
N THR A 145 8.43 -9.01 -10.25
CA THR A 145 9.78 -9.36 -9.74
C THR A 145 9.86 -10.75 -9.11
N HIS A 146 8.74 -11.43 -8.97
CA HIS A 146 8.62 -12.68 -8.21
C HIS A 146 7.94 -13.80 -8.99
N GLU A 147 7.95 -13.74 -10.31
CA GLU A 147 7.69 -14.94 -11.09
C GLU A 147 8.80 -15.96 -10.78
N PRO A 148 8.43 -17.20 -10.36
CA PRO A 148 9.42 -18.24 -10.25
C PRO A 148 10.07 -18.38 -11.63
N GLN A 149 11.39 -18.32 -11.70
CA GLN A 149 12.07 -18.77 -12.87
C GLN A 149 11.54 -20.19 -13.14
N ARG A 150 10.67 -20.34 -14.11
CA ARG A 150 10.39 -21.67 -14.65
C ARG A 150 11.76 -22.22 -14.97
N ALA A 151 12.14 -23.26 -14.23
CA ALA A 151 13.32 -24.03 -14.57
C ALA A 151 13.23 -24.29 -16.07
N ARG A 152 14.15 -23.74 -16.82
CA ARG A 152 14.33 -24.16 -18.21
C ARG A 152 14.79 -25.59 -18.08
N GLU A 153 13.85 -26.51 -18.19
CA GLU A 153 14.17 -27.89 -18.44
C GLU A 153 14.94 -27.90 -19.76
N CYS A 154 16.19 -28.29 -19.63
CA CYS A 154 16.99 -28.65 -20.78
C CYS A 154 16.45 -29.92 -21.44
#